data_d77bd390ec32a4943e7e8ed3b6e3a5de
#
_entry.id   d77bd390ec32a4943e7e8ed3b6e3a5de
#
_cell.length_a   1.000
_cell.length_b   1.000
_cell.length_c   1.000
_cell.angle_alpha   90.00
_cell.angle_beta   90.00
_cell.angle_gamma   90.00
#
_symmetry.space_group_name_H-M   'P 1'
#
loop_
_entity.id
_entity.type
_entity.pdbx_description
1 polymer ?
#
loop_
_entity_poly.entity_id
_entity_poly.type
_entity_poly.pdbx_seq_one_letter_code
_entity_poly.pdbx_strand_id
1 'polypeptide(L)'
;MARTPIHAGEILDDELKESGISAKKLANIIQVPPNRLYQILAKKRSMTADTALRLSRYFGMSADFWMNLQSAYELDLARQQLGKAIQ
;
A
#
# COMPACT_ATOMS: atom_id res chain seq x y z
N MET A 1 1.17 -22.17 -9.23
CA MET A 1 0.33 -21.95 -8.05
C MET A 1 0.01 -20.48 -7.92
N ALA A 2 -1.26 -20.15 -7.73
CA ALA A 2 -1.66 -18.75 -7.59
C ALA A 2 -1.19 -18.21 -6.24
N ARG A 3 -0.57 -17.05 -6.25
CA ARG A 3 -0.11 -16.38 -5.07
C ARG A 3 -1.20 -15.45 -4.55
N THR A 4 -1.38 -15.39 -3.23
CA THR A 4 -2.32 -14.45 -2.64
C THR A 4 -1.79 -13.04 -2.84
N PRO A 5 -2.54 -12.15 -3.52
CA PRO A 5 -2.08 -10.78 -3.72
C PRO A 5 -1.92 -10.05 -2.38
N ILE A 6 -0.83 -9.32 -2.23
CA ILE A 6 -0.55 -8.53 -1.03
C ILE A 6 -0.65 -7.05 -1.40
N HIS A 7 -1.62 -6.36 -0.80
CA HIS A 7 -1.82 -4.94 -1.02
C HIS A 7 -0.79 -4.13 -0.21
N ALA A 8 -0.35 -3.01 -0.77
CA ALA A 8 0.59 -2.13 -0.06
C ALA A 8 0.06 -1.70 1.30
N GLY A 9 -1.27 -1.64 1.47
CA GLY A 9 -1.89 -1.34 2.75
C GLY A 9 -1.56 -2.33 3.85
N GLU A 10 -1.34 -3.59 3.51
CA GLU A 10 -0.96 -4.61 4.50
C GLU A 10 0.43 -4.34 5.05
N ILE A 11 1.36 -3.94 4.18
CA ILE A 11 2.71 -3.59 4.60
C ILE A 11 2.71 -2.29 5.40
N LEU A 12 1.89 -1.32 4.99
CA LEU A 12 1.73 -0.09 5.75
C LEU A 12 1.21 -0.37 7.16
N ASP A 13 0.25 -1.28 7.29
CA ASP A 13 -0.28 -1.67 8.60
C ASP A 13 0.82 -2.26 9.49
N ASP A 14 1.65 -3.15 8.92
CA ASP A 14 2.77 -3.73 9.65
C ASP A 14 3.75 -2.66 10.11
N GLU A 15 4.07 -1.69 9.26
CA GLU A 15 4.98 -0.60 9.60
C GLU A 15 4.43 0.29 10.71
N LEU A 16 3.12 0.56 10.69
CA LEU A 16 2.49 1.33 11.76
C LEU A 16 2.56 0.60 13.08
N LYS A 17 2.33 -0.70 13.08
CA LYS A 17 2.41 -1.51 14.28
C LYS A 17 3.82 -1.56 14.84
N GLU A 18 4.82 -1.73 13.98
CA GLU A 18 6.21 -1.72 14.39
C GLU A 18 6.65 -0.37 14.94
N SER A 19 6.19 0.71 14.31
CA SER A 19 6.55 2.07 14.71
C SER A 19 5.79 2.54 15.95
N GLY A 20 4.69 1.88 16.28
CA GLY A 20 3.88 2.25 17.45
C GLY A 20 3.11 3.55 17.26
N ILE A 21 2.84 3.98 16.04
CA ILE A 21 2.05 5.20 15.79
C ILE A 21 0.76 4.85 15.06
N SER A 22 -0.25 5.71 15.24
CA SER A 22 -1.52 5.55 14.56
C SER A 22 -1.46 6.07 13.13
N ALA A 23 -2.37 5.60 12.28
CA ALA A 23 -2.47 6.11 10.92
C ALA A 23 -2.78 7.61 10.91
N LYS A 24 -3.60 8.08 11.86
CA LYS A 24 -3.92 9.51 11.96
C LYS A 24 -2.68 10.33 12.26
N LYS A 25 -1.84 9.87 13.19
CA LYS A 25 -0.61 10.57 13.52
C LYS A 25 0.34 10.60 12.35
N LEU A 26 0.49 9.47 11.67
CA LEU A 26 1.35 9.42 10.48
C LEU A 26 0.84 10.37 9.40
N ALA A 27 -0.47 10.38 9.15
CA ALA A 27 -1.06 11.28 8.16
C ALA A 27 -0.72 12.74 8.45
N ASN A 28 -0.79 13.14 9.73
CA ASN A 28 -0.41 14.48 10.12
C ASN A 28 1.06 14.77 9.85
N ILE A 29 1.94 13.82 10.16
CA ILE A 29 3.38 13.98 9.96
C ILE A 29 3.72 14.14 8.48
N ILE A 30 3.14 13.30 7.62
CA ILE A 30 3.44 13.35 6.18
C ILE A 30 2.51 14.29 5.42
N GLN A 31 1.62 14.98 6.13
CA GLN A 31 0.74 16.03 5.58
C GLN A 31 -0.20 15.52 4.49
N VAL A 32 -0.91 14.45 4.80
CA VAL A 32 -1.99 13.96 3.94
C VAL A 32 -3.26 13.87 4.77
N PRO A 33 -4.44 13.91 4.16
CA PRO A 33 -5.68 13.67 4.89
C PRO A 33 -5.65 12.26 5.51
N PRO A 34 -6.04 12.10 6.78
CA PRO A 34 -6.06 10.77 7.41
C PRO A 34 -6.87 9.74 6.63
N ASN A 35 -7.94 10.16 5.98
CA ASN A 35 -8.78 9.25 5.19
C ASN A 35 -8.01 8.59 4.05
N ARG A 36 -7.00 9.27 3.51
CA ARG A 36 -6.16 8.68 2.46
C ARG A 36 -5.49 7.41 2.96
N LEU A 37 -4.92 7.47 4.17
CA LEU A 37 -4.26 6.30 4.75
C LEU A 37 -5.26 5.23 5.19
N TYR A 38 -6.40 5.64 5.74
CA TYR A 38 -7.44 4.69 6.14
C TYR A 38 -7.92 3.87 4.95
N GLN A 39 -8.11 4.51 3.80
CA GLN A 39 -8.57 3.82 2.60
C GLN A 39 -7.52 2.87 2.04
N ILE A 40 -6.24 3.26 2.09
CA ILE A 40 -5.15 2.37 1.66
C ILE A 40 -5.07 1.16 2.58
N LEU A 41 -5.15 1.38 3.90
CA LEU A 41 -5.14 0.30 4.88
C LEU A 41 -6.31 -0.66 4.70
N ALA A 42 -7.47 -0.13 4.30
CA ALA A 42 -8.67 -0.93 4.03
C ALA A 42 -8.65 -1.57 2.64
N LYS A 43 -7.59 -1.39 1.88
CA LYS A 43 -7.41 -1.92 0.52
C LYS A 43 -8.44 -1.37 -0.47
N LYS A 44 -9.00 -0.20 -0.17
CA LYS A 44 -10.00 0.46 -1.02
C LYS A 44 -9.37 1.53 -1.91
N ARG A 45 -8.09 1.77 -1.76
CA ARG A 45 -7.36 2.80 -2.50
C ARG A 45 -5.95 2.31 -2.79
N SER A 46 -5.49 2.57 -4.01
CA SER A 46 -4.14 2.20 -4.42
C SER A 46 -3.09 3.12 -3.81
N MET A 47 -1.89 2.59 -3.63
CA MET A 47 -0.71 3.40 -3.31
C MET A 47 -0.36 4.23 -4.53
N THR A 48 -0.27 5.54 -4.37
CA THR A 48 0.12 6.45 -5.45
C THR A 48 1.52 6.97 -5.22
N ALA A 49 2.12 7.54 -6.28
CA ALA A 49 3.48 8.08 -6.19
C ALA A 49 3.60 9.16 -5.12
N ASP A 50 2.60 10.04 -5.00
CA ASP A 50 2.62 11.09 -3.98
C ASP A 50 2.72 10.49 -2.57
N THR A 51 1.85 9.53 -2.27
CA THR A 51 1.84 8.89 -0.96
C THR A 51 3.13 8.10 -0.74
N ALA A 52 3.59 7.37 -1.76
CA ALA A 52 4.83 6.59 -1.67
C ALA A 52 6.04 7.47 -1.34
N LEU A 53 6.14 8.63 -2.00
CA LEU A 53 7.23 9.57 -1.73
C LEU A 53 7.18 10.09 -0.29
N ARG A 54 5.99 10.42 0.20
CA ARG A 54 5.82 10.92 1.57
C ARG A 54 6.14 9.84 2.60
N LEU A 55 5.70 8.61 2.36
CA LEU A 55 6.00 7.50 3.25
C LEU A 55 7.51 7.19 3.27
N SER A 56 8.16 7.29 2.11
CA SER A 56 9.60 7.01 2.03
C SER A 56 10.42 7.96 2.90
N ARG A 57 9.98 9.21 3.04
CA ARG A 57 10.68 10.17 3.89
C ARG A 57 10.55 9.82 5.37
N TYR A 58 9.42 9.25 5.77
CA TYR A 58 9.19 8.91 7.17
C TYR A 58 9.83 7.58 7.56
N PHE A 59 9.59 6.54 6.75
CA PHE A 59 10.04 5.19 7.08
C PHE A 59 11.44 4.85 6.58
N GLY A 60 12.00 5.65 5.68
CA GLY A 60 13.32 5.39 5.12
C GLY A 60 13.35 4.36 4.00
N MET A 61 12.22 3.72 3.67
CA MET A 61 12.11 2.85 2.53
C MET A 61 11.89 3.68 1.27
N SER A 62 12.36 3.20 0.12
CA SER A 62 12.22 3.97 -1.11
C SER A 62 10.77 4.06 -1.57
N ALA A 63 10.45 5.12 -2.33
CA ALA A 63 9.14 5.22 -2.97
C ALA A 63 8.93 4.07 -3.95
N ASP A 64 10.00 3.61 -4.60
CA ASP A 64 9.94 2.46 -5.52
C ASP A 64 9.49 1.20 -4.80
N PHE A 65 9.92 0.99 -3.56
CA PHE A 65 9.46 -0.13 -2.75
C PHE A 65 7.93 -0.15 -2.65
N TRP A 66 7.35 0.99 -2.26
CA TRP A 66 5.89 1.10 -2.10
C TRP A 66 5.16 0.93 -3.43
N MET A 67 5.68 1.51 -4.50
CA MET A 67 5.05 1.41 -5.81
C MET A 67 5.17 0.01 -6.39
N ASN A 68 6.29 -0.68 -6.14
CA ASN A 68 6.46 -2.06 -6.58
C ASN A 68 5.49 -3.00 -5.87
N LEU A 69 5.21 -2.77 -4.59
CA LEU A 69 4.19 -3.54 -3.88
C LEU A 69 2.83 -3.38 -4.54
N GLN A 70 2.46 -2.15 -4.87
CA GLN A 70 1.16 -1.87 -5.49
C GLN A 70 1.08 -2.50 -6.88
N SER A 71 2.14 -2.37 -7.67
CA SER A 71 2.18 -2.91 -9.02
C SER A 71 2.08 -4.45 -9.00
N ALA A 72 2.81 -5.10 -8.11
CA ALA A 72 2.76 -6.55 -7.97
C ALA A 72 1.35 -7.01 -7.56
N TYR A 73 0.71 -6.28 -6.66
CA TYR A 73 -0.65 -6.59 -6.24
C TYR A 73 -1.62 -6.53 -7.43
N GLU A 74 -1.54 -5.46 -8.21
CA GLU A 74 -2.42 -5.27 -9.37
C GLU A 74 -2.20 -6.33 -10.43
N LEU A 75 -0.93 -6.69 -10.67
CA LEU A 75 -0.61 -7.75 -11.62
C LEU A 75 -1.14 -9.11 -11.15
N ASP A 76 -1.00 -9.43 -9.87
CA ASP A 76 -1.50 -10.68 -9.33
C ASP A 76 -3.03 -10.77 -9.46
N LEU A 77 -3.74 -9.67 -9.17
CA LEU A 77 -5.19 -9.62 -9.35
C LEU A 77 -5.58 -9.82 -10.82
N ALA A 78 -4.90 -9.10 -11.71
CA ALA A 78 -5.20 -9.18 -13.14
C ALA A 78 -4.95 -10.59 -13.68
N ARG A 79 -3.87 -11.24 -13.22
CA ARG A 79 -3.58 -12.61 -13.62
C ARG A 79 -4.68 -13.58 -13.18
N GLN A 80 -5.19 -13.41 -11.97
CA GLN A 80 -6.26 -14.25 -11.46
C GLN A 80 -7.55 -14.05 -12.26
N GLN A 81 -7.90 -12.80 -12.54
CA GLN A 81 -9.10 -12.48 -13.30
C GLN A 81 -8.99 -12.95 -14.73
N LEU A 82 -7.85 -12.73 -15.35
CA LEU A 82 -7.61 -13.15 -16.74
C LEU A 82 -7.60 -14.67 -16.86
N GLY A 83 -6.99 -15.36 -15.89
CA GLY A 83 -6.98 -16.81 -15.86
C GLY A 83 -8.39 -17.40 -15.82
N LYS A 84 -9.28 -16.80 -15.02
CA LYS A 84 -10.67 -17.22 -14.96
C LYS A 84 -11.42 -16.97 -16.28
N ALA A 85 -11.10 -15.87 -16.94
CA ALA A 85 -11.78 -15.51 -18.19
C ALA A 85 -11.35 -16.37 -19.38
N ILE A 86 -10.14 -16.92 -19.33
CA ILE A 86 -9.57 -17.68 -20.45
C ILE A 86 -9.90 -19.17 -20.38
N GLN A 87 -10.33 -19.67 -19.26
CA GLN A 87 -10.67 -21.09 -19.11
C GLN A 87 -11.79 -21.57 -20.02
#